data_d7db9170b7a2dbe938c97776252912e2
#
_entry.id   d7db9170b7a2dbe938c97776252912e2
#
_cell.length_a   1.000
_cell.length_b   1.000
_cell.length_c   1.000
_cell.angle_alpha   90.00
_cell.angle_beta   90.00
_cell.angle_gamma   90.00
#
_symmetry.space_group_name_H-M   'P 1'
#
loop_
_entity.id
_entity.type
_entity.pdbx_description
1 polymer ?
#
loop_
_entity_poly.entity_id
_entity_poly.type
_entity_poly.pdbx_seq_one_letter_code
_entity_poly.pdbx_strand_id
1 'polypeptide(L)'
;MMKVETVSGMLTNLPCNITPSVPGDRVLIVLWYKDGYGKPLYSFDLREYSAESEGLLWANEDSGDIPRAQLNVKSQPTAFLSLLGVEERDSGIYRCRVDFKKSPTRFWKVDLTVIGRLHLIIYLLIYSHLTFFSPSNNLCLA
;
A
#
# COMPACT_ATOMS: atom_id res chain seq x y z
N MET A 1 6.94 -8.68 -7.05
CA MET A 1 5.69 -8.26 -6.39
C MET A 1 5.97 -8.13 -4.90
N MET A 2 5.62 -7.01 -4.32
CA MET A 2 5.77 -6.77 -2.87
C MET A 2 4.48 -7.16 -2.16
N LYS A 3 4.61 -7.74 -0.96
CA LYS A 3 3.47 -8.05 -0.10
C LYS A 3 3.41 -7.05 1.05
N VAL A 4 2.22 -6.54 1.32
CA VAL A 4 1.92 -5.65 2.46
C VAL A 4 0.77 -6.28 3.23
N GLU A 5 0.97 -6.50 4.51
CA GLU A 5 -0.05 -7.02 5.43
C GLU A 5 -0.36 -5.95 6.49
N THR A 6 -1.62 -5.78 6.80
CA THR A 6 -2.09 -4.79 7.76
C THR A 6 -3.38 -5.23 8.43
N VAL A 7 -3.80 -4.49 9.44
CA VAL A 7 -5.03 -4.72 10.17
C VAL A 7 -6.06 -3.65 9.82
N SER A 8 -7.32 -4.03 9.74
CA SER A 8 -8.44 -3.13 9.48
C SER A 8 -8.43 -1.90 10.41
N GLY A 9 -8.62 -0.73 9.83
CA GLY A 9 -8.62 0.55 10.51
C GLY A 9 -7.26 1.25 10.59
N MET A 10 -6.17 0.61 10.15
CA MET A 10 -4.83 1.18 10.19
C MET A 10 -4.56 2.07 8.97
N LEU A 11 -3.62 3.00 9.15
CA LEU A 11 -2.96 3.69 8.03
C LEU A 11 -1.99 2.71 7.36
N THR A 12 -2.11 2.55 6.05
CA THR A 12 -1.28 1.58 5.29
C THR A 12 -0.66 2.26 4.09
N ASN A 13 0.64 2.04 3.92
CA ASN A 13 1.43 2.61 2.83
C ASN A 13 1.74 1.54 1.78
N LEU A 14 1.34 1.80 0.54
CA LEU A 14 1.69 0.98 -0.62
C LEU A 14 2.87 1.63 -1.36
N PRO A 15 4.04 0.98 -1.42
CA PRO A 15 5.24 1.58 -2.02
C PRO A 15 5.22 1.51 -3.54
N CYS A 16 5.78 2.53 -4.18
CA CYS A 16 6.03 2.57 -5.61
C CYS A 16 7.37 3.26 -5.89
N ASN A 17 8.26 2.62 -6.62
CA ASN A 17 9.53 3.23 -7.00
C ASN A 17 9.31 4.23 -8.14
N ILE A 18 9.50 5.50 -7.84
CA ILE A 18 9.33 6.62 -8.77
C ILE A 18 10.66 7.22 -9.25
N THR A 19 11.78 6.55 -8.99
CA THR A 19 13.10 7.04 -9.43
C THR A 19 13.24 6.87 -10.95
N PRO A 20 13.47 7.94 -11.71
CA PRO A 20 13.75 7.83 -13.14
C PRO A 20 15.00 7.02 -13.41
N SER A 21 15.05 6.34 -14.59
CA SER A 21 16.24 5.60 -15.04
C SER A 21 17.32 6.52 -15.60
N VAL A 22 16.95 7.72 -16.02
CA VAL A 22 17.83 8.71 -16.64
C VAL A 22 18.09 9.86 -15.66
N PRO A 23 19.35 10.25 -15.40
CA PRO A 23 19.66 11.42 -14.57
C PRO A 23 19.02 12.70 -15.11
N GLY A 24 18.48 13.53 -14.22
CA GLY A 24 17.80 14.78 -14.58
C GLY A 24 16.42 14.63 -15.21
N ASP A 25 15.88 13.42 -15.24
CA ASP A 25 14.50 13.15 -15.62
C ASP A 25 13.55 13.33 -14.42
N ARG A 26 12.26 13.40 -14.69
CA ARG A 26 11.25 13.59 -13.65
C ARG A 26 10.00 12.76 -13.91
N VAL A 27 9.29 12.44 -12.83
CA VAL A 27 7.96 11.85 -12.87
C VAL A 27 6.96 12.88 -13.38
N LEU A 28 6.06 12.44 -14.24
CA LEU A 28 4.94 13.25 -14.74
C LEU A 28 3.62 12.85 -14.08
N ILE A 29 3.32 11.56 -14.08
CA ILE A 29 2.05 11.02 -13.60
C ILE A 29 2.31 9.72 -12.85
N VAL A 30 1.59 9.51 -11.75
CA VAL A 30 1.51 8.25 -11.03
C VAL A 30 0.06 7.80 -11.01
N LEU A 31 -0.21 6.60 -11.52
CA LEU A 31 -1.54 5.99 -11.55
C LEU A 31 -1.57 4.73 -10.71
N TRP A 32 -2.59 4.60 -9.88
CA TRP A 32 -2.83 3.40 -9.11
C TRP A 32 -4.08 2.68 -9.58
N TYR A 33 -3.93 1.40 -9.87
CA TYR A 33 -4.99 0.48 -10.26
C TYR A 33 -5.15 -0.60 -9.21
N LYS A 34 -6.35 -1.12 -9.09
CA LYS A 34 -6.61 -2.36 -8.36
C LYS A 34 -7.12 -3.40 -9.35
N ASP A 35 -6.64 -4.64 -9.25
CA ASP A 35 -7.09 -5.72 -10.13
C ASP A 35 -8.60 -5.94 -9.97
N GLY A 36 -9.30 -6.13 -11.09
CA GLY A 36 -10.75 -6.19 -11.16
C GLY A 36 -11.43 -4.85 -11.53
N TYR A 37 -10.69 -3.74 -11.55
CA TYR A 37 -11.20 -2.43 -11.98
C TYR A 37 -10.52 -2.00 -13.28
N GLY A 38 -11.31 -1.60 -14.26
CA GLY A 38 -10.80 -1.21 -15.58
C GLY A 38 -10.23 0.21 -15.67
N LYS A 39 -10.38 1.01 -14.61
CA LYS A 39 -9.94 2.40 -14.53
C LYS A 39 -8.96 2.57 -13.36
N PRO A 40 -8.08 3.61 -13.39
CA PRO A 40 -7.29 3.96 -12.22
C PRO A 40 -8.20 4.30 -11.05
N LEU A 41 -7.82 3.84 -9.85
CA LEU A 41 -8.48 4.26 -8.61
C LEU A 41 -8.03 5.66 -8.20
N TYR A 42 -6.73 5.92 -8.35
CA TYR A 42 -6.10 7.19 -7.99
C TYR A 42 -5.15 7.62 -9.09
N SER A 43 -5.16 8.91 -9.40
CA SER A 43 -4.28 9.55 -10.36
C SER A 43 -3.62 10.76 -9.71
N PHE A 44 -2.31 10.84 -9.79
CA PHE A 44 -1.54 11.97 -9.29
C PHE A 44 -0.81 12.62 -10.45
N ASP A 45 -1.17 13.83 -10.77
CA ASP A 45 -0.49 14.65 -11.78
C ASP A 45 0.60 15.47 -11.09
N LEU A 46 1.85 15.18 -11.43
CA LEU A 46 3.03 15.82 -10.87
C LEU A 46 3.72 16.77 -11.88
N ARG A 47 3.09 17.06 -13.02
CA ARG A 47 3.70 17.89 -14.08
C ARG A 47 4.02 19.30 -13.58
N GLU A 48 3.18 19.85 -12.72
CA GLU A 48 3.34 21.17 -12.12
C GLU A 48 3.70 21.10 -10.63
N TYR A 49 4.19 19.93 -10.18
CA TYR A 49 4.58 19.75 -8.79
C TYR A 49 5.78 20.62 -8.45
N SER A 50 5.60 21.54 -7.53
CA SER A 50 6.65 22.26 -6.82
C SER A 50 6.62 21.87 -5.34
N ALA A 51 7.68 22.17 -4.60
CA ALA A 51 7.73 21.87 -3.16
C ALA A 51 6.61 22.58 -2.35
N GLU A 52 5.95 23.56 -2.96
CA GLU A 52 4.88 24.37 -2.38
C GLU A 52 3.48 23.97 -2.88
N SER A 53 3.39 23.20 -3.98
CA SER A 53 2.13 22.69 -4.53
C SER A 53 2.01 21.19 -4.26
N GLU A 54 0.96 20.77 -3.61
CA GLU A 54 0.57 19.36 -3.57
C GLU A 54 0.08 18.93 -4.97
N GLY A 55 0.60 17.84 -5.50
CA GLY A 55 0.16 17.28 -6.77
C GLY A 55 -1.35 17.04 -6.74
N LEU A 56 -2.03 17.27 -7.87
CA LEU A 56 -3.48 17.04 -7.97
C LEU A 56 -3.78 15.55 -7.79
N LEU A 57 -4.41 15.23 -6.68
CA LEU A 57 -4.98 13.91 -6.43
C LEU A 57 -6.34 13.83 -7.17
N TRP A 58 -6.45 12.87 -8.06
CA TRP A 58 -7.71 12.51 -8.69
C TRP A 58 -8.11 11.11 -8.26
N ALA A 59 -9.21 10.99 -7.53
CA ALA A 59 -9.78 9.70 -7.18
C ALA A 59 -10.93 9.39 -8.15
N ASN A 60 -11.09 8.12 -8.51
CA ASN A 60 -12.23 7.70 -9.32
C ASN A 60 -13.48 7.71 -8.44
N GLU A 61 -14.47 8.50 -8.81
CA GLU A 61 -15.75 8.63 -8.08
C GLU A 61 -16.48 7.28 -7.93
N ASP A 62 -16.32 6.38 -8.90
CA ASP A 62 -16.91 5.04 -8.88
C ASP A 62 -16.31 4.11 -7.81
N SER A 63 -15.17 4.47 -7.23
CA SER A 63 -14.52 3.64 -6.20
C SER A 63 -15.13 3.78 -4.81
N GLY A 64 -15.96 4.79 -4.59
CA GLY A 64 -16.57 5.08 -3.28
C GLY A 64 -15.57 5.43 -2.16
N ASP A 65 -14.29 5.54 -2.50
CA ASP A 65 -13.18 5.61 -1.53
C ASP A 65 -12.52 6.98 -1.41
N ILE A 66 -13.17 8.02 -1.92
CA ILE A 66 -12.67 9.39 -1.83
C ILE A 66 -13.01 9.97 -0.44
N PRO A 67 -12.10 10.48 0.30
CA PRO A 67 -10.71 10.89 0.10
C PRO A 67 -9.69 10.15 1.00
N ARG A 68 -9.70 8.81 1.03
CA ARG A 68 -8.87 8.02 1.95
C ARG A 68 -7.42 7.83 1.49
N ALA A 69 -7.06 8.33 0.31
CA ALA A 69 -5.72 8.13 -0.24
C ALA A 69 -4.95 9.44 -0.35
N GLN A 70 -3.67 9.36 -0.03
CA GLN A 70 -2.71 10.45 -0.22
C GLN A 70 -1.44 9.91 -0.85
N LEU A 71 -0.90 10.62 -1.85
CA LEU A 71 0.42 10.31 -2.38
C LEU A 71 1.49 11.05 -1.59
N ASN A 72 2.40 10.29 -0.98
CA ASN A 72 3.58 10.83 -0.35
C ASN A 72 4.79 10.62 -1.26
N VAL A 73 5.30 11.70 -1.82
CA VAL A 73 6.49 11.72 -2.70
C VAL A 73 7.75 12.26 -2.00
N LYS A 74 7.64 12.68 -0.74
CA LYS A 74 8.75 13.29 -0.01
C LYS A 74 9.84 12.30 0.40
N SER A 75 9.53 11.02 0.42
CA SER A 75 10.44 9.95 0.85
C SER A 75 11.18 9.32 -0.33
N GLN A 76 11.64 10.11 -1.30
CA GLN A 76 12.38 9.58 -2.44
C GLN A 76 13.52 8.65 -2.01
N PRO A 77 13.76 7.54 -2.73
CA PRO A 77 13.30 7.20 -4.10
C PRO A 77 11.94 6.51 -4.19
N THR A 78 11.28 6.27 -3.08
CA THR A 78 10.00 5.55 -3.03
C THR A 78 8.88 6.51 -2.69
N ALA A 79 7.85 6.58 -3.55
CA ALA A 79 6.58 7.18 -3.20
C ALA A 79 5.67 6.16 -2.53
N PHE A 80 4.77 6.64 -1.69
CA PHE A 80 3.78 5.81 -1.02
C PHE A 80 2.38 6.29 -1.34
N LEU A 81 1.51 5.38 -1.75
CA LEU A 81 0.07 5.58 -1.66
C LEU A 81 -0.34 5.25 -0.24
N SER A 82 -0.69 6.25 0.54
CA SER A 82 -1.13 6.09 1.92
C SER A 82 -2.65 5.96 1.95
N LEU A 83 -3.14 4.83 2.42
CA LEU A 83 -4.57 4.54 2.58
C LEU A 83 -4.94 4.68 4.06
N LEU A 84 -5.87 5.59 4.34
CA LEU A 84 -6.37 5.84 5.70
C LEU A 84 -7.50 4.87 6.04
N GLY A 85 -7.40 4.23 7.20
CA GLY A 85 -8.47 3.40 7.72
C GLY A 85 -8.84 2.24 6.80
N VAL A 86 -7.85 1.42 6.40
CA VAL A 86 -8.08 0.29 5.48
C VAL A 86 -9.11 -0.70 6.02
N GLU A 87 -9.84 -1.30 5.12
CA GLU A 87 -10.87 -2.31 5.38
C GLU A 87 -10.54 -3.62 4.67
N GLU A 88 -11.14 -4.73 5.07
CA GLU A 88 -10.90 -6.05 4.44
C GLU A 88 -11.18 -6.03 2.93
N ARG A 89 -12.15 -5.24 2.48
CA ARG A 89 -12.48 -5.05 1.06
C ARG A 89 -11.36 -4.37 0.26
N ASP A 90 -10.43 -3.70 0.93
CA ASP A 90 -9.28 -3.08 0.29
C ASP A 90 -8.20 -4.09 -0.09
N SER A 91 -8.26 -5.32 0.42
CA SER A 91 -7.36 -6.41 0.03
C SER A 91 -7.40 -6.65 -1.47
N GLY A 92 -6.25 -6.96 -2.03
CA GLY A 92 -6.11 -7.28 -3.46
C GLY A 92 -4.77 -6.83 -4.03
N ILE A 93 -4.64 -7.02 -5.35
CA ILE A 93 -3.43 -6.63 -6.07
C ILE A 93 -3.59 -5.21 -6.59
N TYR A 94 -2.66 -4.36 -6.18
CA TYR A 94 -2.54 -2.98 -6.66
C TYR A 94 -1.40 -2.88 -7.65
N ARG A 95 -1.58 -2.06 -8.69
CA ARG A 95 -0.55 -1.76 -9.68
C ARG A 95 -0.32 -0.26 -9.72
N CYS A 96 0.93 0.14 -9.46
CA CYS A 96 1.40 1.48 -9.68
C CYS A 96 1.98 1.59 -11.10
N ARG A 97 1.51 2.55 -11.87
CA ARG A 97 2.11 2.96 -13.14
C ARG A 97 2.74 4.33 -12.97
N VAL A 98 3.99 4.46 -13.38
CA VAL A 98 4.75 5.72 -13.33
C VAL A 98 5.16 6.11 -14.73
N ASP A 99 4.71 7.28 -15.18
CA ASP A 99 5.12 7.89 -16.44
C ASP A 99 6.14 9.00 -16.16
N PHE A 100 7.25 8.94 -16.87
CA PHE A 100 8.35 9.90 -16.77
C PHE A 100 8.41 10.80 -18.00
N LYS A 101 9.15 11.91 -17.91
CA LYS A 101 9.35 12.80 -19.05
C LYS A 101 10.20 12.15 -20.14
N LYS A 102 11.23 11.40 -19.77
CA LYS A 102 12.22 10.79 -20.69
C LYS A 102 12.31 9.28 -20.50
N SER A 103 12.32 8.79 -19.26
CA SER A 103 12.44 7.37 -18.96
C SER A 103 11.20 6.59 -19.41
N PRO A 104 11.34 5.28 -19.71
CA PRO A 104 10.19 4.44 -20.02
C PRO A 104 9.22 4.34 -18.86
N THR A 105 7.94 4.20 -19.18
CA THR A 105 6.87 3.90 -18.19
C THR A 105 7.22 2.66 -17.39
N ARG A 106 7.01 2.72 -16.09
CA ARG A 106 7.29 1.63 -15.17
C ARG A 106 6.02 1.18 -14.46
N PHE A 107 5.93 -0.14 -14.22
CA PHE A 107 4.87 -0.75 -13.43
C PHE A 107 5.45 -1.40 -12.19
N TRP A 108 4.74 -1.28 -11.08
CA TRP A 108 5.05 -1.93 -9.82
C TRP A 108 3.81 -2.59 -9.23
N LYS A 109 3.93 -3.82 -8.71
CA LYS A 109 2.79 -4.54 -8.12
C LYS A 109 2.95 -4.70 -6.62
N VAL A 110 1.86 -4.46 -5.89
CA VAL A 110 1.75 -4.65 -4.46
C VAL A 110 0.54 -5.52 -4.16
N ASP A 111 0.76 -6.59 -3.42
CA ASP A 111 -0.30 -7.46 -2.90
C ASP A 111 -0.64 -7.01 -1.48
N LEU A 112 -1.80 -6.41 -1.31
CA LEU A 112 -2.30 -5.92 -0.02
C LEU A 112 -3.23 -6.95 0.60
N THR A 113 -2.91 -7.37 1.83
CA THR A 113 -3.77 -8.20 2.67
C THR A 113 -4.18 -7.40 3.90
N VAL A 114 -5.47 -7.18 4.08
CA VAL A 114 -6.03 -6.53 5.25
C VAL A 114 -6.72 -7.59 6.12
N ILE A 115 -6.24 -7.73 7.35
CA ILE A 115 -6.77 -8.68 8.33
C ILE A 115 -7.82 -7.96 9.19
N GLY A 116 -9.02 -8.52 9.27
CA GLY A 116 -10.07 -8.00 10.16
C GLY A 116 -9.65 -8.08 11.63
N ARG A 117 -10.05 -7.11 12.42
CA ARG A 117 -9.73 -7.07 13.87
C ARG A 117 -10.22 -8.31 14.59
N LEU A 118 -11.40 -8.83 14.22
CA LEU A 118 -11.96 -10.03 14.83
C LEU A 118 -11.11 -11.27 14.51
N HIS A 119 -10.66 -11.42 13.27
CA HIS A 119 -9.73 -12.48 12.87
C HIS A 119 -8.41 -12.43 13.64
N LEU A 120 -7.86 -11.23 13.80
CA LEU A 120 -6.63 -11.04 14.56
C LEU A 120 -6.81 -11.44 16.03
N ILE A 121 -7.91 -11.07 16.68
CA ILE A 121 -8.20 -11.42 18.07
C ILE A 121 -8.32 -12.95 18.21
N ILE A 122 -9.04 -13.61 17.32
CA ILE A 122 -9.18 -15.08 17.33
C ILE A 122 -7.82 -15.76 17.15
N TYR A 123 -7.00 -15.28 16.21
CA TYR A 123 -5.65 -15.81 15.99
C TYR A 123 -4.78 -15.68 17.24
N LEU A 124 -4.78 -14.50 17.89
CA LEU A 124 -4.02 -14.26 19.11
C LEU A 124 -4.51 -15.14 20.28
N LEU A 125 -5.82 -15.34 20.41
CA LEU A 125 -6.38 -16.23 21.44
C LEU A 125 -5.96 -17.68 21.23
N ILE A 126 -6.02 -18.18 20.00
CA ILE A 126 -5.58 -19.54 19.67
C ILE A 126 -4.09 -19.70 19.96
N TYR A 127 -3.27 -18.74 19.54
CA TYR A 127 -1.82 -18.78 19.76
C TYR A 127 -1.46 -18.75 21.24
N SER A 128 -2.11 -17.91 22.05
CA SER A 128 -1.90 -17.86 23.50
C SER A 128 -2.28 -19.19 24.17
N HIS A 129 -3.35 -19.82 23.71
CA HIS A 129 -3.76 -21.12 24.22
C HIS A 129 -2.76 -22.23 23.90
N LEU A 130 -2.18 -22.21 22.69
CA LEU A 130 -1.15 -23.18 22.27
C LEU A 130 0.16 -23.02 23.06
N THR A 131 0.55 -21.80 23.40
CA THR A 131 1.76 -21.54 24.21
C THR A 131 1.57 -21.92 25.67
N PHE A 132 0.36 -21.87 26.21
CA PHE A 132 0.05 -22.36 27.56
C PHE A 132 0.02 -23.90 27.67
N PHE A 133 -0.19 -24.60 26.58
CA PHE A 133 -0.25 -26.06 26.52
C PHE A 133 1.09 -26.72 26.10
N SER A 134 2.19 -25.99 26.11
CA SER A 134 3.50 -26.62 26.01
C SER A 134 3.73 -27.43 27.27
N PRO A 135 3.79 -28.77 27.22
CA PRO A 135 4.12 -29.56 28.40
C PRO A 135 5.53 -29.19 28.80
N SER A 136 5.65 -28.53 29.89
CA SER A 136 6.93 -28.46 30.58
C SER A 136 7.28 -29.88 30.98
N ASN A 137 8.03 -30.55 30.12
CA ASN A 137 8.77 -31.77 30.52
C ASN A 137 9.87 -31.36 31.47
N ASN A 138 9.49 -31.02 32.66
CA ASN A 138 10.37 -31.07 33.79
C ASN A 138 10.29 -32.48 34.38
N LEU A 139 10.94 -33.38 33.74
CA LEU A 139 11.39 -34.57 34.39
C LEU A 139 12.84 -34.36 34.81
N CYS A 140 13.01 -33.65 35.90
CA CYS A 140 14.11 -33.83 36.78
C CYS A 140 13.73 -34.92 37.77
N LEU A 141 14.08 -36.13 37.46
CA LEU A 141 14.21 -37.16 38.46
C LEU A 141 15.65 -37.50 38.59
N ALA A 142 16.17 -37.17 39.75
CA ALA A 142 17.39 -37.75 40.25
C ALA A 142 17.24 -39.23 40.45
#